data_bca511812e463315f6266827548580d4
#
_entry.id   bca511812e463315f6266827548580d4
#
_cell.length_a   1.000
_cell.length_b   1.000
_cell.length_c   1.000
_cell.angle_alpha   90.00
_cell.angle_beta   90.00
_cell.angle_gamma   90.00
#
_symmetry.space_group_name_H-M   'P 1'
#
loop_
_entity.id
_entity.type
_entity.pdbx_description
1 polymer ?
#
loop_
_entity_poly.entity_id
_entity_poly.type
_entity_poly.pdbx_seq_one_letter_code
_entity_poly.pdbx_strand_id
1 'polypeptide(L)'
;MDEQNTLDLYKEYIQAFESKDYQAIADLCRTPFFASSPSGTIIFGNREELLQGFSMLRSSLDIDGYAGSKLNQLDFTSVAETSGTLLVDFHRFNHDGTPYFHGKALYIFQKRDKKTEIIGIVVLDDSTISSLND
;
A
#
# COMPACT_ATOMS: atom_id res chain seq x y z
N MET A 1 11.77 1.81 -15.20
CA MET A 1 11.65 0.94 -13.99
C MET A 1 11.14 -0.43 -14.40
N ASP A 2 11.66 -1.47 -13.79
CA ASP A 2 11.34 -2.85 -14.12
C ASP A 2 10.01 -3.26 -13.48
N GLU A 3 9.04 -3.66 -14.31
CA GLU A 3 7.72 -4.09 -13.85
C GLU A 3 7.78 -5.31 -12.95
N GLN A 4 8.53 -6.35 -13.33
CA GLN A 4 8.58 -7.59 -12.56
C GLN A 4 9.17 -7.38 -11.17
N ASN A 5 10.26 -6.62 -11.06
CA ASN A 5 10.87 -6.31 -9.78
C ASN A 5 9.90 -5.54 -8.89
N THR A 6 9.15 -4.61 -9.47
CA THR A 6 8.16 -3.81 -8.73
C THR A 6 7.01 -4.66 -8.23
N LEU A 7 6.49 -5.56 -9.08
CA LEU A 7 5.43 -6.48 -8.68
C LEU A 7 5.89 -7.44 -7.57
N ASP A 8 7.12 -7.95 -7.66
CA ASP A 8 7.67 -8.84 -6.65
C ASP A 8 7.81 -8.11 -5.30
N LEU A 9 8.28 -6.87 -5.32
CA LEU A 9 8.41 -6.05 -4.13
C LEU A 9 7.04 -5.76 -3.51
N TYR A 10 6.03 -5.47 -4.33
CA TYR A 10 4.68 -5.24 -3.85
C TYR A 10 4.10 -6.49 -3.19
N LYS A 11 4.33 -7.67 -3.76
CA LYS A 11 3.85 -8.93 -3.18
C LYS A 11 4.48 -9.20 -1.81
N GLU A 12 5.77 -8.90 -1.66
CA GLU A 12 6.44 -8.97 -0.37
C GLU A 12 5.80 -8.01 0.64
N TYR A 13 5.51 -6.78 0.20
CA TYR A 13 4.88 -5.77 1.02
C TYR A 13 3.51 -6.21 1.54
N ILE A 14 2.62 -6.69 0.64
CA ILE A 14 1.26 -7.05 1.05
C ILE A 14 1.27 -8.28 1.96
N GLN A 15 2.18 -9.22 1.74
CA GLN A 15 2.34 -10.37 2.61
C GLN A 15 2.79 -9.93 4.01
N ALA A 16 3.75 -9.02 4.09
CA ALA A 16 4.22 -8.47 5.36
C ALA A 16 3.11 -7.69 6.08
N PHE A 17 2.32 -6.93 5.31
CA PHE A 17 1.19 -6.18 5.87
C PHE A 17 0.14 -7.11 6.48
N GLU A 18 -0.25 -8.15 5.75
CA GLU A 18 -1.24 -9.11 6.24
C GLU A 18 -0.75 -9.86 7.48
N SER A 19 0.53 -10.22 7.52
CA SER A 19 1.13 -10.96 8.63
C SER A 19 1.59 -10.10 9.79
N LYS A 20 1.42 -8.77 9.70
CA LYS A 20 1.84 -7.80 10.72
C LYS A 20 3.35 -7.78 10.94
N ASP A 21 4.10 -8.05 9.90
CA ASP A 21 5.57 -7.99 9.94
C ASP A 21 6.03 -6.57 9.60
N TYR A 22 5.98 -5.68 10.59
CA TYR A 22 6.25 -4.26 10.40
C TYR A 22 7.71 -3.97 10.05
N GLN A 23 8.64 -4.79 10.55
CA GLN A 23 10.05 -4.64 10.19
C GLN A 23 10.27 -4.94 8.71
N ALA A 24 9.62 -5.97 8.18
CA ALA A 24 9.69 -6.28 6.76
C ALA A 24 9.09 -5.16 5.92
N ILE A 25 7.96 -4.59 6.34
CA ILE A 25 7.37 -3.42 5.65
C ILE A 25 8.37 -2.27 5.61
N ALA A 26 8.99 -1.95 6.75
CA ALA A 26 9.95 -0.85 6.84
C ALA A 26 11.18 -1.07 5.95
N ASP A 27 11.59 -2.33 5.80
CA ASP A 27 12.73 -2.67 4.92
C ASP A 27 12.41 -2.45 3.44
N LEU A 28 11.12 -2.48 3.07
CA LEU A 28 10.67 -2.28 1.68
C LEU A 28 10.35 -0.80 1.37
N CYS A 29 10.33 0.04 2.38
CA CYS A 29 9.97 1.45 2.28
C CYS A 29 11.16 2.36 2.55
N ARG A 30 11.04 3.61 2.13
CA ARG A 30 12.05 4.64 2.42
C ARG A 30 11.37 5.83 3.08
N THR A 31 11.99 6.35 4.14
CA THR A 31 11.53 7.56 4.82
C THR A 31 12.30 8.79 4.30
N PRO A 32 11.69 9.97 4.29
CA PRO A 32 10.31 10.22 4.68
C PRO A 32 9.31 9.53 3.75
N PHE A 33 8.27 8.97 4.34
CA PHE A 33 7.23 8.19 3.63
C PHE A 33 5.89 8.85 3.88
N PHE A 34 5.02 8.91 2.87
CA PHE A 34 3.68 9.47 3.07
C PHE A 34 2.59 8.41 2.84
N ALA A 35 1.50 8.55 3.59
CA ALA A 35 0.29 7.76 3.40
C ALA A 35 -0.89 8.72 3.34
N SER A 36 -1.62 8.70 2.24
CA SER A 36 -2.74 9.61 2.01
C SER A 36 -4.03 8.81 1.80
N SER A 37 -5.14 9.34 2.32
CA SER A 37 -6.47 8.76 2.17
C SER A 37 -7.49 9.89 2.12
N PRO A 38 -8.78 9.59 1.88
CA PRO A 38 -9.82 10.64 1.93
C PRO A 38 -9.87 11.39 3.27
N SER A 39 -9.38 10.78 4.37
CA SER A 39 -9.37 11.42 5.69
C SER A 39 -8.14 12.30 5.94
N GLY A 40 -7.14 12.30 5.07
CA GLY A 40 -5.97 13.16 5.20
C GLY A 40 -4.67 12.47 4.82
N THR A 41 -3.57 13.20 5.00
CA THR A 41 -2.23 12.72 4.67
C THR A 41 -1.34 12.73 5.92
N ILE A 42 -0.62 11.63 6.12
CA ILE A 42 0.32 11.45 7.22
C ILE A 42 1.72 11.27 6.65
N ILE A 43 2.71 11.89 7.28
CA ILE A 43 4.11 11.74 6.89
C ILE A 43 4.87 11.05 8.01
N PHE A 44 5.58 9.98 7.67
CA PHE A 44 6.47 9.28 8.58
C PHE A 44 7.90 9.72 8.27
N GLY A 45 8.51 10.50 9.16
CA GLY A 45 9.81 11.12 8.91
C GLY A 45 10.99 10.18 9.08
N ASN A 46 10.82 9.10 9.84
CA ASN A 46 11.86 8.14 10.13
C ASN A 46 11.29 6.73 10.30
N ARG A 47 12.18 5.75 10.43
CA ARG A 47 11.79 4.34 10.51
C ARG A 47 10.88 4.05 11.71
N GLU A 48 11.15 4.65 12.86
CA GLU A 48 10.34 4.42 14.06
C GLU A 48 8.92 4.91 13.87
N GLU A 49 8.74 6.10 13.31
CA GLU A 49 7.42 6.64 12.99
C GLU A 49 6.68 5.75 11.98
N LEU A 50 7.41 5.21 11.00
CA LEU A 50 6.83 4.31 10.00
C LEU A 50 6.36 3.01 10.65
N LEU A 51 7.15 2.41 11.52
CA LEU A 51 6.78 1.19 12.24
C LEU A 51 5.52 1.40 13.09
N GLN A 52 5.48 2.50 13.85
CA GLN A 52 4.31 2.84 14.67
C GLN A 52 3.09 3.11 13.81
N GLY A 53 3.26 3.87 12.74
CA GLY A 53 2.17 4.23 11.83
C GLY A 53 1.54 3.02 11.18
N PHE A 54 2.32 2.10 10.64
CA PHE A 54 1.80 0.88 10.04
C PHE A 54 1.16 -0.04 11.07
N SER A 55 1.71 -0.11 12.28
CA SER A 55 1.10 -0.87 13.37
C SER A 55 -0.29 -0.34 13.68
N MET A 56 -0.46 0.97 13.77
CA MET A 56 -1.75 1.60 14.04
C MET A 56 -2.73 1.40 12.88
N LEU A 57 -2.29 1.58 11.65
CA LEU A 57 -3.13 1.36 10.47
C LEU A 57 -3.62 -0.08 10.41
N ARG A 58 -2.74 -1.03 10.60
CA ARG A 58 -3.08 -2.46 10.56
C ARG A 58 -4.03 -2.84 11.70
N SER A 59 -3.79 -2.31 12.91
CA SER A 59 -4.65 -2.57 14.07
C SER A 59 -6.05 -2.02 13.87
N SER A 60 -6.19 -0.88 13.18
CA SER A 60 -7.51 -0.31 12.89
C SER A 60 -8.34 -1.24 12.00
N LEU A 61 -7.69 -1.99 11.11
CA LEU A 61 -8.37 -2.96 10.26
C LEU A 61 -8.88 -4.17 11.06
N ASP A 62 -8.18 -4.56 12.13
CA ASP A 62 -8.64 -5.65 13.00
C ASP A 62 -9.98 -5.32 13.66
N ILE A 63 -10.22 -4.04 13.98
CA ILE A 63 -11.50 -3.57 14.54
C ILE A 63 -12.63 -3.84 13.54
N ASP A 64 -12.35 -3.72 12.24
CA ASP A 64 -13.32 -3.97 11.18
C ASP A 64 -13.46 -5.47 10.84
N GLY A 65 -12.69 -6.33 11.50
CA GLY A 65 -12.72 -7.78 11.27
C GLY A 65 -11.89 -8.22 10.07
N TYR A 66 -10.85 -7.49 9.74
CA TYR A 66 -10.00 -7.76 8.58
C TYR A 66 -9.34 -9.15 8.67
N ALA A 67 -9.54 -9.97 7.64
CA ALA A 67 -8.88 -11.25 7.49
C ALA A 67 -7.86 -11.27 6.36
N GLY A 68 -8.01 -10.40 5.37
CA GLY A 68 -7.09 -10.32 4.25
C GLY A 68 -7.60 -9.43 3.13
N SER A 69 -6.77 -9.30 2.10
CA SER A 69 -7.09 -8.53 0.91
C SER A 69 -7.08 -9.43 -0.32
N LYS A 70 -8.06 -9.23 -1.21
CA LYS A 70 -8.07 -9.84 -2.52
C LYS A 70 -7.62 -8.78 -3.53
N LEU A 71 -6.58 -9.09 -4.29
CA LEU A 71 -6.07 -8.20 -5.34
C LEU A 71 -6.82 -8.52 -6.62
N ASN A 72 -7.64 -7.57 -7.09
CA ASN A 72 -8.45 -7.76 -8.29
C ASN A 72 -7.66 -7.41 -9.55
N GLN A 73 -6.87 -6.33 -9.50
CA GLN A 73 -6.12 -5.84 -10.65
C GLN A 73 -4.88 -5.06 -10.17
N LEU A 74 -3.79 -5.24 -10.88
CA LEU A 74 -2.52 -4.53 -10.65
C LEU A 74 -2.09 -3.86 -11.95
N ASP A 75 -2.05 -2.52 -11.96
CA ASP A 75 -1.65 -1.74 -13.13
C ASP A 75 -0.34 -1.00 -12.85
N PHE A 76 0.73 -1.46 -13.50
CA PHE A 76 2.05 -0.85 -13.39
C PHE A 76 2.24 0.23 -14.46
N THR A 77 2.84 1.36 -14.06
CA THR A 77 3.26 2.42 -14.98
C THR A 77 4.69 2.82 -14.67
N SER A 78 5.57 2.71 -15.65
CA SER A 78 6.91 3.26 -15.54
C SER A 78 6.83 4.76 -15.85
N VAL A 79 7.13 5.60 -14.86
CA VAL A 79 7.06 7.06 -15.01
C VAL A 79 8.38 7.60 -15.51
N ALA A 80 9.49 7.03 -15.04
CA ALA A 80 10.84 7.38 -15.43
C ALA A 80 11.74 6.16 -15.23
N GLU A 81 13.02 6.29 -15.57
CA GLU A 81 13.98 5.20 -15.41
C GLU A 81 14.04 4.71 -13.96
N THR A 82 13.94 5.63 -13.00
CA THR A 82 14.07 5.32 -11.56
C THR A 82 12.78 5.44 -10.77
N SER A 83 11.65 5.65 -11.45
CA SER A 83 10.37 5.86 -10.77
C SER A 83 9.24 5.15 -11.49
N GLY A 84 8.29 4.63 -10.72
CA GLY A 84 7.11 3.99 -11.27
C GLY A 84 5.98 3.98 -10.27
N THR A 85 4.78 3.62 -10.74
CA THR A 85 3.59 3.51 -9.90
C THR A 85 2.92 2.17 -10.12
N LEU A 86 2.23 1.71 -9.07
CA LEU A 86 1.38 0.53 -9.15
C LEU A 86 0.01 0.90 -8.61
N LEU A 87 -1.00 0.85 -9.48
CA LEU A 87 -2.38 1.05 -9.08
C LEU A 87 -3.00 -0.31 -8.80
N VAL A 88 -3.48 -0.51 -7.58
CA VAL A 88 -4.03 -1.77 -7.10
C VAL A 88 -5.52 -1.60 -6.83
N ASP A 89 -6.34 -2.42 -7.49
CA ASP A 89 -7.76 -2.54 -7.17
C ASP A 89 -7.91 -3.75 -6.26
N PHE A 90 -8.54 -3.59 -5.09
CA PHE A 90 -8.59 -4.65 -4.08
C PHE A 90 -9.90 -4.63 -3.31
N HIS A 91 -10.24 -5.80 -2.73
CA HIS A 91 -11.28 -5.92 -1.72
C HIS A 91 -10.65 -6.38 -0.41
N ARG A 92 -11.17 -5.87 0.71
CA ARG A 92 -10.89 -6.42 2.04
C ARG A 92 -12.04 -7.34 2.42
N PHE A 93 -11.71 -8.46 3.03
CA PHE A 93 -12.71 -9.42 3.49
C PHE A 93 -12.52 -9.75 4.96
N ASN A 94 -13.63 -10.11 5.62
CA ASN A 94 -13.62 -10.50 7.02
C ASN A 94 -13.35 -12.00 7.18
N HIS A 95 -13.38 -12.49 8.43
CA HIS A 95 -13.01 -13.87 8.74
C HIS A 95 -13.98 -14.93 8.18
N ASP A 96 -15.21 -14.55 7.81
CA ASP A 96 -16.13 -15.47 7.15
C ASP A 96 -16.05 -15.41 5.62
N GLY A 97 -15.11 -14.62 5.10
CA GLY A 97 -14.88 -14.49 3.67
C GLY A 97 -15.75 -13.44 2.97
N THR A 98 -16.54 -12.66 3.71
CA THR A 98 -17.39 -11.63 3.14
C THR A 98 -16.58 -10.38 2.82
N PRO A 99 -16.63 -9.88 1.56
CA PRO A 99 -16.02 -8.58 1.23
C PRO A 99 -16.78 -7.46 1.94
N TYR A 100 -16.08 -6.54 2.58
CA TYR A 100 -16.70 -5.42 3.26
C TYR A 100 -16.15 -4.06 2.83
N PHE A 101 -15.10 -4.04 2.04
CA PHE A 101 -14.48 -2.79 1.58
C PHE A 101 -13.90 -3.02 0.19
N HIS A 102 -14.17 -2.10 -0.73
CA HIS A 102 -13.54 -2.06 -2.04
C HIS A 102 -12.78 -0.75 -2.16
N GLY A 103 -11.53 -0.83 -2.57
CA GLY A 103 -10.69 0.35 -2.71
C GLY A 103 -9.68 0.22 -3.82
N LYS A 104 -9.01 1.34 -4.08
CA LYS A 104 -7.83 1.39 -4.93
C LYS A 104 -6.71 2.03 -4.13
N ALA A 105 -5.50 1.54 -4.35
CA ALA A 105 -4.31 2.11 -3.71
C ALA A 105 -3.26 2.34 -4.79
N LEU A 106 -2.72 3.55 -4.80
CA LEU A 106 -1.62 3.91 -5.68
C LEU A 106 -0.34 3.88 -4.87
N TYR A 107 0.58 2.98 -5.24
CA TYR A 107 1.89 2.86 -4.63
C TYR A 107 2.91 3.55 -5.51
N ILE A 108 3.79 4.34 -4.90
CA ILE A 108 4.85 5.05 -5.61
C ILE A 108 6.18 4.44 -5.26
N PHE A 109 6.90 4.02 -6.29
CA PHE A 109 8.20 3.33 -6.17
C PHE A 109 9.29 4.22 -6.72
N GLN A 110 10.45 4.20 -6.07
CA GLN A 110 11.61 4.90 -6.55
C GLN A 110 12.86 4.06 -6.33
N LYS A 111 13.73 4.05 -7.34
CA LYS A 111 15.00 3.35 -7.29
C LYS A 111 16.10 4.35 -6.95
N ARG A 112 16.91 4.03 -5.94
CA ARG A 112 18.07 4.80 -5.53
C ARG A 112 19.17 3.84 -5.13
N ASP A 113 20.39 4.05 -5.66
CA ASP A 113 21.54 3.19 -5.36
C ASP A 113 21.24 1.71 -5.64
N LYS A 114 20.61 1.43 -6.79
CA LYS A 114 20.22 0.10 -7.24
C LYS A 114 19.15 -0.60 -6.39
N LYS A 115 18.56 0.11 -5.42
CA LYS A 115 17.49 -0.44 -4.58
C LYS A 115 16.18 0.28 -4.88
N THR A 116 15.14 -0.51 -5.19
CA THR A 116 13.79 0.00 -5.38
C THR A 116 13.04 -0.06 -4.05
N GLU A 117 12.40 1.04 -3.68
CA GLU A 117 11.67 1.16 -2.42
C GLU A 117 10.33 1.86 -2.64
N ILE A 118 9.37 1.58 -1.77
CA ILE A 118 8.09 2.29 -1.75
C ILE A 118 8.30 3.59 -0.99
N ILE A 119 7.90 4.72 -1.61
CA ILE A 119 8.05 6.04 -0.97
C ILE A 119 6.73 6.66 -0.57
N GLY A 120 5.61 6.11 -0.99
CA GLY A 120 4.30 6.63 -0.62
C GLY A 120 3.16 5.78 -1.10
N ILE A 121 1.99 5.97 -0.46
CA ILE A 121 0.74 5.27 -0.77
C ILE A 121 -0.40 6.29 -0.77
N VAL A 122 -1.29 6.20 -1.77
CA VAL A 122 -2.55 6.94 -1.80
C VAL A 122 -3.68 5.91 -1.86
N VAL A 123 -4.58 5.93 -0.86
CA VAL A 123 -5.69 4.98 -0.77
C VAL A 123 -7.01 5.70 -1.04
N LEU A 124 -7.84 5.11 -1.89
CA LEU A 124 -9.18 5.60 -2.24
C LEU A 124 -10.21 4.55 -1.85
N ASP A 125 -11.34 5.00 -1.31
CA ASP A 125 -12.46 4.12 -0.99
C ASP A 125 -13.49 4.07 -2.13
N ASP A 126 -14.53 3.23 -1.97
CA ASP A 126 -15.59 3.05 -2.98
C ASP A 126 -16.25 4.35 -3.41
N SER A 127 -16.58 5.22 -2.45
CA SER A 127 -17.28 6.45 -2.78
C SER A 127 -16.42 7.39 -3.60
N THR A 128 -15.12 7.47 -3.29
CA THR A 128 -14.17 8.26 -4.07
C THR A 128 -13.98 7.68 -5.47
N ILE A 129 -13.90 6.36 -5.59
CA ILE A 129 -13.77 5.67 -6.88
C ILE A 129 -15.00 5.93 -7.74
N SER A 130 -16.20 5.83 -7.16
CA SER A 130 -17.45 6.13 -7.86
C SER A 130 -17.50 7.56 -8.37
N SER A 131 -17.06 8.52 -7.57
CA SER A 131 -16.97 9.93 -7.97
C SER A 131 -16.04 10.15 -9.15
N LEU A 132 -14.92 9.42 -9.20
CA LEU A 132 -13.95 9.52 -10.29
C LEU A 132 -14.48 8.91 -11.59
N ASN A 133 -15.40 7.95 -11.51
CA ASN A 133 -15.98 7.27 -12.67
C ASN A 133 -17.23 7.97 -13.19
N ASP A 134 -17.80 8.87 -12.45
CA ASP A 134 -18.93 9.69 -12.85
C ASP A 134 -18.49 10.87 -13.70
#